data_8c7a44c319e7737f5a276013472aeb60
#
_entry.id   8c7a44c319e7737f5a276013472aeb60
#
_cell.length_a   1.000
_cell.length_b   1.000
_cell.length_c   1.000
_cell.angle_alpha   90.00
_cell.angle_beta   90.00
_cell.angle_gamma   90.00
#
_symmetry.space_group_name_H-M   'P 1'
#
loop_
_entity.id
_entity.type
_entity.pdbx_description
1 polymer ?
#
loop_
_entity_poly.entity_id
_entity_poly.type
_entity_poly.pdbx_seq_one_letter_code
_entity_poly.pdbx_strand_id
1 'polypeptide(L)'
;MLVILLVLCMILPLPVSAAGSGMGELEPYGVQLIQYYLHHQEAAADVIWDITRQMKELDPKQGAAWEKIMFDWSWINSEMVVNEAVLPDGLPQDDSLCIVVMGFGLKPDGSIRPELEDRLMVALTSAIKYPNAWVLVTGGQTGAVDGVTEAGQMAAWLRKNGLEDSRIIQEKQSLSTTANAVNCYKLLTRSYPSVSKIAVISSDYHITQSCALFAAMSNYQAGYKGGRQLELVGNAVCDTGTEWDSLAQQAWGMSLIMNLPYEDNTKAPELYPVERPEEPIAGPLETVAQENWPRFEEQPSEEEIQAEPEAAEETPKRRSYAFPAALGIFVLIVLWVLIPKKPRKRNRRERPKMNWDVE
;
A
#
# COMPACT_ATOMS: atom_id res chain seq x y z
N MET A 1 -0.36 73.43 7.64
CA MET A 1 -0.57 72.44 6.56
C MET A 1 0.37 71.27 6.79
N LEU A 2 -0.12 70.28 7.48
CA LEU A 2 0.68 69.09 7.92
C LEU A 2 0.42 67.95 6.91
N VAL A 3 1.44 67.58 6.21
CA VAL A 3 1.38 66.45 5.24
C VAL A 3 1.69 65.20 6.02
N ILE A 4 0.67 64.36 6.23
CA ILE A 4 0.82 63.04 6.82
C ILE A 4 1.25 62.08 5.71
N LEU A 5 2.51 61.61 5.77
CA LEU A 5 3.06 60.60 4.87
C LEU A 5 2.66 59.22 5.45
N LEU A 6 1.67 58.58 4.85
CA LEU A 6 1.29 57.20 5.15
C LEU A 6 2.35 56.26 4.51
N VAL A 7 3.27 55.77 5.32
CA VAL A 7 4.16 54.68 4.93
C VAL A 7 3.38 53.37 5.04
N LEU A 8 2.96 52.85 3.91
CA LEU A 8 2.38 51.54 3.78
C LEU A 8 3.50 50.50 3.94
N CYS A 9 3.73 50.02 5.16
CA CYS A 9 4.60 48.86 5.38
C CYS A 9 3.91 47.62 4.80
N MET A 10 4.25 47.26 3.56
CA MET A 10 4.08 45.89 3.08
C MET A 10 4.92 44.97 3.97
N ILE A 11 4.26 44.26 4.86
CA ILE A 11 4.87 43.15 5.57
C ILE A 11 5.01 42.03 4.53
N LEU A 12 6.13 41.99 3.84
CA LEU A 12 6.57 40.80 3.13
C LEU A 12 6.81 39.72 4.19
N PRO A 13 6.20 38.55 4.12
CA PRO A 13 6.59 37.46 5.00
C PRO A 13 8.05 37.16 4.77
N LEU A 14 8.86 37.27 5.82
CA LEU A 14 10.24 36.82 5.81
C LEU A 14 10.24 35.32 5.44
N PRO A 15 11.11 34.87 4.55
CA PRO A 15 11.23 33.45 4.27
C PRO A 15 11.65 32.76 5.59
N VAL A 16 10.77 31.96 6.14
CA VAL A 16 11.12 30.98 7.17
C VAL A 16 12.12 30.05 6.48
N SER A 17 13.38 30.11 6.91
CA SER A 17 14.40 29.17 6.46
C SER A 17 14.01 27.78 6.91
N ALA A 18 13.27 27.07 6.07
CA ALA A 18 12.96 25.66 6.24
C ALA A 18 14.28 24.88 6.10
N ALA A 19 14.65 24.16 7.12
CA ALA A 19 15.64 23.09 7.02
C ALA A 19 15.07 22.10 5.99
N GLY A 20 15.63 22.14 4.76
CA GLY A 20 14.96 21.70 3.53
C GLY A 20 14.35 20.31 3.58
N SER A 21 13.08 20.22 3.25
CA SER A 21 12.36 19.02 2.84
C SER A 21 13.02 18.35 1.63
N GLY A 22 13.89 19.05 0.92
CA GLY A 22 14.44 18.66 -0.38
C GLY A 22 13.46 18.89 -1.54
N MET A 23 12.30 19.50 -1.27
CA MET A 23 11.29 19.87 -2.28
C MET A 23 11.37 21.35 -2.70
N GLY A 24 12.06 22.20 -1.90
CA GLY A 24 12.29 23.60 -2.25
C GLY A 24 11.01 24.37 -2.57
N GLU A 25 10.95 24.95 -3.76
CA GLU A 25 9.80 25.75 -4.23
C GLU A 25 8.51 24.94 -4.39
N LEU A 26 8.56 23.62 -4.49
CA LEU A 26 7.40 22.75 -4.66
C LEU A 26 6.73 22.35 -3.34
N GLU A 27 7.33 22.65 -2.18
CA GLU A 27 6.78 22.28 -0.87
C GLU A 27 5.34 22.82 -0.64
N PRO A 28 5.02 24.09 -0.92
CA PRO A 28 3.67 24.61 -0.76
C PRO A 28 2.63 23.89 -1.62
N TYR A 29 3.01 23.50 -2.84
CA TYR A 29 2.14 22.74 -3.75
C TYR A 29 1.86 21.34 -3.21
N GLY A 30 2.87 20.65 -2.69
CA GLY A 30 2.71 19.34 -2.07
C GLY A 30 1.77 19.35 -0.88
N VAL A 31 1.87 20.38 -0.01
CA VAL A 31 0.93 20.59 1.08
C VAL A 31 -0.49 20.80 0.57
N GLN A 32 -0.67 21.65 -0.44
CA GLN A 32 -1.98 21.90 -1.06
C GLN A 32 -2.60 20.62 -1.65
N LEU A 33 -1.83 19.84 -2.41
CA LEU A 33 -2.30 18.59 -3.00
C LEU A 33 -2.85 17.64 -1.94
N ILE A 34 -2.10 17.45 -0.83
CA ILE A 34 -2.54 16.60 0.28
C ILE A 34 -3.83 17.15 0.90
N GLN A 35 -3.93 18.46 1.14
CA GLN A 35 -5.11 19.08 1.74
C GLN A 35 -6.33 19.01 0.82
N TYR A 36 -6.17 19.28 -0.47
CA TYR A 36 -7.28 19.18 -1.43
C TYR A 36 -7.84 17.75 -1.51
N TYR A 37 -6.97 16.76 -1.62
CA TYR A 37 -7.44 15.37 -1.68
C TYR A 37 -8.04 14.90 -0.35
N LEU A 38 -7.43 15.23 0.77
CA LEU A 38 -7.95 14.88 2.11
C LEU A 38 -9.40 15.37 2.32
N HIS A 39 -9.69 16.59 1.88
CA HIS A 39 -10.99 17.22 2.16
C HIS A 39 -12.04 17.02 1.07
N HIS A 40 -11.61 16.81 -0.16
CA HIS A 40 -12.53 16.83 -1.32
C HIS A 40 -12.45 15.56 -2.17
N GLN A 41 -11.41 14.75 -2.03
CA GLN A 41 -11.19 13.52 -2.80
C GLN A 41 -11.34 13.78 -4.32
N GLU A 42 -12.15 13.00 -5.03
CA GLU A 42 -12.37 13.12 -6.47
C GLU A 42 -12.96 14.48 -6.89
N ALA A 43 -13.68 15.17 -6.00
CA ALA A 43 -14.20 16.50 -6.29
C ALA A 43 -13.08 17.55 -6.48
N ALA A 44 -11.87 17.28 -5.99
CA ALA A 44 -10.70 18.12 -6.20
C ALA A 44 -9.91 17.77 -7.46
N ALA A 45 -10.34 16.83 -8.30
CA ALA A 45 -9.54 16.31 -9.42
C ALA A 45 -9.04 17.41 -10.37
N ASP A 46 -9.86 18.41 -10.69
CA ASP A 46 -9.45 19.53 -11.55
C ASP A 46 -8.40 20.42 -10.91
N VAL A 47 -8.58 20.73 -9.63
CA VAL A 47 -7.61 21.54 -8.85
C VAL A 47 -6.30 20.80 -8.69
N ILE A 48 -6.33 19.50 -8.40
CA ILE A 48 -5.14 18.63 -8.30
C ILE A 48 -4.39 18.59 -9.64
N TRP A 49 -5.13 18.45 -10.75
CA TRP A 49 -4.54 18.51 -12.09
C TRP A 49 -3.85 19.85 -12.35
N ASP A 50 -4.49 20.98 -12.02
CA ASP A 50 -3.90 22.30 -12.23
C ASP A 50 -2.64 22.52 -11.38
N ILE A 51 -2.67 22.12 -10.11
CA ILE A 51 -1.50 22.22 -9.23
C ILE A 51 -0.35 21.35 -9.75
N THR A 52 -0.61 20.11 -10.14
CA THR A 52 0.44 19.23 -10.68
C THR A 52 0.99 19.73 -12.01
N ARG A 53 0.17 20.35 -12.87
CA ARG A 53 0.60 21.04 -14.09
C ARG A 53 1.56 22.18 -13.77
N GLN A 54 1.21 23.05 -12.82
CA GLN A 54 2.10 24.14 -12.36
C GLN A 54 3.42 23.59 -11.81
N MET A 55 3.38 22.51 -11.04
CA MET A 55 4.60 21.85 -10.55
C MET A 55 5.48 21.32 -11.68
N LYS A 56 4.90 20.79 -12.76
CA LYS A 56 5.64 20.33 -13.94
C LYS A 56 6.29 21.49 -14.71
N GLU A 57 5.69 22.69 -14.71
CA GLU A 57 6.29 23.87 -15.30
C GLU A 57 7.53 24.35 -14.52
N LEU A 58 7.53 24.17 -13.19
CA LEU A 58 8.66 24.51 -12.32
C LEU A 58 9.76 23.45 -12.36
N ASP A 59 9.40 22.18 -12.22
CA ASP A 59 10.30 21.02 -12.31
C ASP A 59 9.55 19.85 -12.95
N PRO A 60 9.77 19.53 -14.22
CA PRO A 60 9.05 18.48 -14.95
C PRO A 60 9.14 17.10 -14.28
N LYS A 61 10.29 16.75 -13.71
CA LYS A 61 10.50 15.44 -13.08
C LYS A 61 9.77 15.32 -11.75
N GLN A 62 9.90 16.34 -10.92
CA GLN A 62 9.27 16.35 -9.60
C GLN A 62 7.75 16.53 -9.72
N GLY A 63 7.29 17.38 -10.65
CA GLY A 63 5.86 17.52 -10.95
C GLY A 63 5.22 16.23 -11.45
N ALA A 64 5.91 15.48 -12.33
CA ALA A 64 5.45 14.17 -12.78
C ALA A 64 5.40 13.14 -11.64
N ALA A 65 6.33 13.21 -10.68
CA ALA A 65 6.29 12.36 -9.50
C ALA A 65 5.07 12.66 -8.62
N TRP A 66 4.73 13.94 -8.43
CA TRP A 66 3.54 14.33 -7.68
C TRP A 66 2.25 13.92 -8.38
N GLU A 67 2.17 14.10 -9.69
CA GLU A 67 1.01 13.63 -10.47
C GLU A 67 0.78 12.13 -10.26
N LYS A 68 1.87 11.33 -10.32
CA LYS A 68 1.77 9.88 -10.05
C LYS A 68 1.39 9.58 -8.60
N ILE A 69 1.92 10.31 -7.62
CA ILE A 69 1.54 10.14 -6.21
C ILE A 69 0.03 10.39 -6.03
N MET A 70 -0.48 11.48 -6.59
CA MET A 70 -1.89 11.84 -6.47
C MET A 70 -2.80 10.86 -7.22
N PHE A 71 -2.36 10.43 -8.40
CA PHE A 71 -3.05 9.40 -9.16
C PHE A 71 -3.15 8.09 -8.38
N ASP A 72 -2.02 7.55 -7.90
CA ASP A 72 -2.00 6.29 -7.15
C ASP A 72 -2.84 6.41 -5.87
N TRP A 73 -2.79 7.55 -5.19
CA TRP A 73 -3.56 7.78 -3.97
C TRP A 73 -5.06 7.79 -4.23
N SER A 74 -5.52 8.51 -5.27
CA SER A 74 -6.92 8.50 -5.69
C SER A 74 -7.36 7.11 -6.12
N TRP A 75 -6.62 6.45 -7.02
CA TRP A 75 -6.94 5.13 -7.51
C TRP A 75 -7.03 4.07 -6.39
N ILE A 76 -6.09 4.10 -5.42
CA ILE A 76 -6.08 3.17 -4.29
C ILE A 76 -7.34 3.34 -3.42
N ASN A 77 -7.84 4.56 -3.26
CA ASN A 77 -9.01 4.82 -2.41
C ASN A 77 -10.35 4.62 -3.14
N SER A 78 -10.40 4.71 -4.48
CA SER A 78 -11.64 4.64 -5.26
C SER A 78 -11.80 3.35 -6.07
N GLU A 79 -10.72 2.86 -6.71
CA GLU A 79 -10.80 1.83 -7.75
C GLU A 79 -10.05 0.53 -7.42
N MET A 80 -9.13 0.57 -6.42
CA MET A 80 -8.30 -0.59 -6.10
C MET A 80 -9.14 -1.80 -5.68
N VAL A 81 -9.00 -2.90 -6.42
CA VAL A 81 -9.60 -4.19 -6.04
C VAL A 81 -8.86 -4.75 -4.84
N VAL A 82 -9.59 -5.05 -3.76
CA VAL A 82 -9.06 -5.72 -2.57
C VAL A 82 -9.27 -7.22 -2.72
N ASN A 83 -8.16 -7.97 -2.77
CA ASN A 83 -8.20 -9.42 -2.94
C ASN A 83 -8.24 -10.12 -1.58
N GLU A 84 -9.12 -11.11 -1.40
CA GLU A 84 -9.26 -11.86 -0.16
C GLU A 84 -8.41 -13.12 -0.18
N ALA A 85 -7.85 -13.47 0.98
CA ALA A 85 -7.19 -14.74 1.29
C ALA A 85 -5.91 -15.07 0.51
N VAL A 86 -5.70 -14.54 -0.70
CA VAL A 86 -4.51 -14.81 -1.52
C VAL A 86 -4.29 -13.70 -2.54
N LEU A 87 -3.04 -13.45 -2.93
CA LEU A 87 -2.71 -12.51 -4.00
C LEU A 87 -3.35 -12.92 -5.33
N PRO A 88 -3.75 -11.94 -6.17
CA PRO A 88 -4.38 -12.21 -7.47
C PRO A 88 -3.46 -13.00 -8.41
N ASP A 89 -4.00 -13.47 -9.53
CA ASP A 89 -3.23 -14.06 -10.63
C ASP A 89 -2.47 -12.98 -11.43
N GLY A 90 -1.54 -13.40 -12.27
CA GLY A 90 -0.84 -12.50 -13.20
C GLY A 90 0.35 -11.72 -12.61
N LEU A 91 0.67 -11.85 -11.31
CA LEU A 91 1.87 -11.23 -10.76
C LEU A 91 3.15 -11.95 -11.23
N PRO A 92 4.34 -11.30 -11.16
CA PRO A 92 5.61 -11.93 -11.55
C PRO A 92 5.87 -13.25 -10.83
N GLN A 93 6.34 -14.24 -11.58
CA GLN A 93 6.67 -15.58 -11.05
C GLN A 93 8.17 -15.74 -10.72
N ASP A 94 8.91 -14.64 -10.65
CA ASP A 94 10.34 -14.58 -10.41
C ASP A 94 10.67 -13.80 -9.13
N ASP A 95 11.95 -13.59 -8.85
CA ASP A 95 12.47 -12.89 -7.68
C ASP A 95 12.38 -11.35 -7.78
N SER A 96 11.78 -10.82 -8.85
CA SER A 96 11.43 -9.41 -8.96
C SER A 96 10.24 -9.02 -8.06
N LEU A 97 9.42 -10.01 -7.66
CA LEU A 97 8.29 -9.82 -6.75
C LEU A 97 8.71 -9.95 -5.28
N CYS A 98 8.27 -9.01 -4.45
CA CYS A 98 8.34 -9.11 -2.99
C CYS A 98 6.95 -8.98 -2.38
N ILE A 99 6.53 -9.99 -1.63
CA ILE A 99 5.30 -10.00 -0.84
C ILE A 99 5.61 -9.34 0.51
N VAL A 100 5.04 -8.15 0.75
CA VAL A 100 5.23 -7.39 1.98
C VAL A 100 4.08 -7.66 2.93
N VAL A 101 4.38 -8.20 4.11
CA VAL A 101 3.38 -8.57 5.12
C VAL A 101 3.43 -7.59 6.28
N MET A 102 2.34 -6.87 6.50
CA MET A 102 2.22 -5.87 7.56
C MET A 102 2.08 -6.52 8.93
N GLY A 103 2.81 -5.98 9.92
CA GLY A 103 2.67 -6.36 11.32
C GLY A 103 1.33 -5.95 11.93
N PHE A 104 1.01 -6.54 13.08
CA PHE A 104 -0.17 -6.20 13.89
C PHE A 104 0.14 -6.45 15.36
N GLY A 105 0.73 -5.54 16.05
CA GLY A 105 1.05 -5.55 17.48
C GLY A 105 1.12 -6.93 18.14
N LEU A 106 2.13 -7.21 18.92
CA LEU A 106 2.22 -8.45 19.68
C LEU A 106 1.34 -8.40 20.95
N LYS A 107 1.03 -9.55 21.53
CA LYS A 107 0.50 -9.62 22.89
C LYS A 107 1.56 -9.16 23.89
N PRO A 108 1.19 -8.79 25.14
CA PRO A 108 2.16 -8.37 26.15
C PRO A 108 3.26 -9.41 26.43
N ASP A 109 2.98 -10.70 26.27
CA ASP A 109 3.92 -11.80 26.41
C ASP A 109 4.82 -12.03 25.18
N GLY A 110 4.74 -11.18 24.15
CA GLY A 110 5.47 -11.29 22.91
C GLY A 110 4.92 -12.30 21.90
N SER A 111 3.82 -12.96 22.20
CA SER A 111 3.20 -13.92 21.27
C SER A 111 2.36 -13.23 20.20
N ILE A 112 2.16 -13.93 19.08
CA ILE A 112 1.35 -13.48 17.94
C ILE A 112 -0.12 -13.36 18.34
N ARG A 113 -0.80 -12.31 17.88
CA ARG A 113 -2.25 -12.13 17.97
C ARG A 113 -2.95 -12.95 16.88
N PRO A 114 -4.20 -13.38 17.09
CA PRO A 114 -4.95 -14.12 16.08
C PRO A 114 -5.00 -13.40 14.70
N GLU A 115 -5.28 -12.11 14.68
CA GLU A 115 -5.33 -11.35 13.43
C GLU A 115 -3.97 -11.33 12.69
N LEU A 116 -2.86 -11.26 13.42
CA LEU A 116 -1.54 -11.37 12.79
C LEU A 116 -1.30 -12.78 12.21
N GLU A 117 -1.82 -13.81 12.87
CA GLU A 117 -1.78 -15.18 12.36
C GLU A 117 -2.61 -15.32 11.07
N ASP A 118 -3.78 -14.68 11.00
CA ASP A 118 -4.63 -14.66 9.79
C ASP A 118 -3.90 -13.96 8.62
N ARG A 119 -3.23 -12.82 8.85
CA ARG A 119 -2.36 -12.19 7.83
C ARG A 119 -1.26 -13.12 7.35
N LEU A 120 -0.64 -13.87 8.25
CA LEU A 120 0.42 -14.82 7.94
C LEU A 120 -0.10 -16.02 7.13
N MET A 121 -1.33 -16.45 7.34
CA MET A 121 -1.97 -17.47 6.51
C MET A 121 -2.16 -16.98 5.07
N VAL A 122 -2.63 -15.74 4.87
CA VAL A 122 -2.72 -15.11 3.55
C VAL A 122 -1.33 -15.01 2.89
N ALA A 123 -0.32 -14.63 3.67
CA ALA A 123 1.05 -14.53 3.20
C ALA A 123 1.63 -15.88 2.78
N LEU A 124 1.42 -16.93 3.57
CA LEU A 124 1.89 -18.27 3.27
C LEU A 124 1.19 -18.83 2.01
N THR A 125 -0.12 -18.68 1.89
CA THR A 125 -0.87 -19.09 0.70
C THR A 125 -0.38 -18.37 -0.55
N SER A 126 -0.16 -17.06 -0.45
CA SER A 126 0.39 -16.25 -1.54
C SER A 126 1.83 -16.65 -1.89
N ALA A 127 2.68 -16.96 -0.89
CA ALA A 127 4.05 -17.41 -1.11
C ALA A 127 4.13 -18.79 -1.77
N ILE A 128 3.14 -19.63 -1.58
CA ILE A 128 3.01 -20.92 -2.29
C ILE A 128 2.64 -20.68 -3.75
N LYS A 129 1.70 -19.77 -4.01
CA LYS A 129 1.29 -19.38 -5.37
C LYS A 129 2.43 -18.71 -6.15
N TYR A 130 3.30 -17.96 -5.47
CA TYR A 130 4.46 -17.26 -6.04
C TYR A 130 5.76 -17.80 -5.44
N PRO A 131 6.21 -19.00 -5.85
CA PRO A 131 7.30 -19.74 -5.16
C PRO A 131 8.66 -19.07 -5.24
N ASN A 132 8.89 -18.19 -6.21
CA ASN A 132 10.15 -17.46 -6.37
C ASN A 132 10.12 -16.03 -5.77
N ALA A 133 8.96 -15.58 -5.30
CA ALA A 133 8.83 -14.26 -4.65
C ALA A 133 9.54 -14.23 -3.30
N TRP A 134 10.12 -13.08 -2.96
CA TRP A 134 10.55 -12.78 -1.60
C TRP A 134 9.34 -12.55 -0.70
N VAL A 135 9.47 -12.85 0.60
CA VAL A 135 8.45 -12.55 1.62
C VAL A 135 9.08 -11.67 2.68
N LEU A 136 8.73 -10.40 2.67
CA LEU A 136 9.20 -9.42 3.64
C LEU A 136 8.15 -9.24 4.73
N VAL A 137 8.52 -9.54 5.98
CA VAL A 137 7.71 -9.28 7.16
C VAL A 137 8.23 -8.03 7.86
N THR A 138 7.34 -7.10 8.21
CA THR A 138 7.72 -5.80 8.78
C THR A 138 7.01 -5.51 10.09
N GLY A 139 7.74 -4.99 11.05
CA GLY A 139 7.25 -4.56 12.36
C GLY A 139 8.30 -4.73 13.46
N GLY A 140 8.44 -3.70 14.27
CA GLY A 140 9.38 -3.61 15.38
C GLY A 140 8.89 -4.26 16.68
N GLN A 141 9.46 -3.82 17.78
CA GLN A 141 9.07 -4.26 19.11
C GLN A 141 7.83 -3.50 19.58
N THR A 142 6.68 -4.14 19.54
CA THR A 142 5.39 -3.58 19.98
C THR A 142 4.83 -4.25 21.23
N GLY A 143 5.43 -5.37 21.66
CA GLY A 143 5.10 -6.05 22.92
C GLY A 143 5.99 -5.60 24.09
N ALA A 144 5.68 -6.08 25.29
CA ALA A 144 6.43 -5.75 26.50
C ALA A 144 7.73 -6.56 26.68
N VAL A 145 7.95 -7.59 25.87
CA VAL A 145 9.13 -8.46 25.95
C VAL A 145 10.27 -7.84 25.15
N ASP A 146 11.37 -7.54 25.87
CA ASP A 146 12.53 -6.91 25.25
C ASP A 146 13.19 -7.78 24.16
N GLY A 147 13.56 -7.13 23.05
CA GLY A 147 14.17 -7.78 21.89
C GLY A 147 13.21 -8.61 21.02
N VAL A 148 11.94 -8.76 21.39
CA VAL A 148 10.93 -9.48 20.61
C VAL A 148 10.22 -8.51 19.65
N THR A 149 10.39 -8.74 18.34
CA THR A 149 9.78 -7.91 17.29
C THR A 149 8.67 -8.63 16.56
N GLU A 150 7.70 -7.89 16.01
CA GLU A 150 6.67 -8.47 15.15
C GLU A 150 7.28 -9.25 14.00
N ALA A 151 8.19 -8.64 13.25
CA ALA A 151 8.86 -9.29 12.12
C ALA A 151 9.61 -10.57 12.53
N GLY A 152 10.22 -10.60 13.73
CA GLY A 152 10.86 -11.80 14.26
C GLY A 152 9.87 -12.94 14.51
N GLN A 153 8.72 -12.64 15.12
CA GLN A 153 7.67 -13.61 15.39
C GLN A 153 6.99 -14.10 14.11
N MET A 154 6.71 -13.18 13.17
CA MET A 154 6.15 -13.50 11.87
C MET A 154 7.05 -14.44 11.08
N ALA A 155 8.36 -14.16 11.03
CA ALA A 155 9.35 -15.02 10.37
C ALA A 155 9.43 -16.39 11.02
N ALA A 156 9.40 -16.47 12.36
CA ALA A 156 9.40 -17.75 13.08
C ALA A 156 8.15 -18.58 12.76
N TRP A 157 6.98 -17.92 12.67
CA TRP A 157 5.74 -18.58 12.31
C TRP A 157 5.76 -19.11 10.87
N LEU A 158 6.22 -18.30 9.89
CA LEU A 158 6.34 -18.72 8.49
C LEU A 158 7.28 -19.91 8.31
N ARG A 159 8.45 -19.91 8.97
CA ARG A 159 9.38 -21.06 8.95
C ARG A 159 8.74 -22.31 9.51
N LYS A 160 8.07 -22.20 10.66
CA LYS A 160 7.37 -23.31 11.30
C LYS A 160 6.31 -23.93 10.38
N ASN A 161 5.70 -23.12 9.52
CA ASN A 161 4.69 -23.54 8.56
C ASN A 161 5.25 -23.86 7.17
N GLY A 162 6.58 -24.02 7.03
CA GLY A 162 7.22 -24.60 5.85
C GLY A 162 7.74 -23.60 4.82
N LEU A 163 7.68 -22.29 5.08
CA LEU A 163 8.34 -21.33 4.19
C LEU A 163 9.86 -21.36 4.40
N GLU A 164 10.62 -21.49 3.31
CA GLU A 164 12.07 -21.51 3.35
C GLU A 164 12.64 -20.19 3.91
N ASP A 165 13.60 -20.31 4.84
CA ASP A 165 14.21 -19.14 5.51
C ASP A 165 14.93 -18.21 4.51
N SER A 166 15.49 -18.77 3.45
CA SER A 166 16.16 -18.04 2.36
C SER A 166 15.27 -17.05 1.64
N ARG A 167 13.96 -17.24 1.69
CA ARG A 167 12.95 -16.35 1.08
C ARG A 167 12.43 -15.28 2.05
N ILE A 168 12.75 -15.35 3.34
CA ILE A 168 12.17 -14.48 4.37
C ILE A 168 13.08 -13.28 4.63
N ILE A 169 12.57 -12.09 4.37
CA ILE A 169 13.21 -10.81 4.71
C ILE A 169 12.53 -10.25 5.97
N GLN A 170 13.32 -9.76 6.93
CA GLN A 170 12.79 -9.22 8.19
C GLN A 170 13.17 -7.74 8.33
N GLU A 171 12.17 -6.87 8.39
CA GLU A 171 12.31 -5.47 8.80
C GLU A 171 11.81 -5.34 10.25
N LYS A 172 12.71 -5.00 11.21
CA LYS A 172 12.48 -5.11 12.66
C LYS A 172 12.43 -3.77 13.40
N GLN A 173 12.45 -2.65 12.70
CA GLN A 173 12.62 -1.34 13.34
C GLN A 173 11.32 -0.51 13.37
N SER A 174 10.37 -0.83 12.51
CA SER A 174 9.20 -0.01 12.29
C SER A 174 8.17 -0.13 13.41
N LEU A 175 7.69 1.02 13.90
CA LEU A 175 6.65 1.13 14.93
C LEU A 175 5.37 1.80 14.41
N SER A 176 5.29 2.08 13.10
CA SER A 176 4.12 2.67 12.45
C SER A 176 4.06 2.26 10.99
N THR A 177 2.88 2.39 10.35
CA THR A 177 2.69 2.09 8.93
C THR A 177 3.60 2.93 8.03
N THR A 178 3.78 4.21 8.37
CA THR A 178 4.72 5.10 7.67
C THR A 178 6.16 4.60 7.78
N ALA A 179 6.59 4.20 8.98
CA ALA A 179 7.92 3.63 9.19
C ALA A 179 8.10 2.32 8.42
N ASN A 180 7.06 1.46 8.36
CA ASN A 180 7.08 0.24 7.55
C ASN A 180 7.38 0.56 6.09
N ALA A 181 6.64 1.50 5.47
CA ALA A 181 6.86 1.89 4.07
C ALA A 181 8.31 2.41 3.85
N VAL A 182 8.79 3.30 4.72
CA VAL A 182 10.15 3.89 4.63
C VAL A 182 11.24 2.84 4.80
N ASN A 183 11.15 2.00 5.83
CA ASN A 183 12.21 1.05 6.16
C ASN A 183 12.23 -0.14 5.20
N CYS A 184 11.05 -0.64 4.78
CA CYS A 184 10.96 -1.68 3.74
C CYS A 184 11.53 -1.19 2.42
N TYR A 185 11.18 0.03 1.98
CA TYR A 185 11.75 0.62 0.78
C TYR A 185 13.28 0.67 0.84
N LYS A 186 13.83 1.22 1.94
CA LYS A 186 15.28 1.31 2.15
C LYS A 186 15.95 -0.07 2.14
N LEU A 187 15.35 -1.05 2.80
CA LEU A 187 15.87 -2.41 2.89
C LEU A 187 15.89 -3.09 1.50
N LEU A 188 14.76 -3.05 0.78
CA LEU A 188 14.62 -3.67 -0.54
C LEU A 188 15.54 -3.02 -1.56
N THR A 189 15.58 -1.70 -1.63
CA THR A 189 16.40 -1.00 -2.64
C THR A 189 17.90 -1.11 -2.39
N ARG A 190 18.33 -1.29 -1.13
CA ARG A 190 19.74 -1.43 -0.77
C ARG A 190 20.25 -2.86 -0.92
N SER A 191 19.45 -3.85 -0.49
CA SER A 191 19.94 -5.23 -0.28
C SER A 191 19.34 -6.26 -1.24
N TYR A 192 18.27 -5.93 -1.95
CA TYR A 192 17.56 -6.83 -2.86
C TYR A 192 17.38 -6.20 -4.25
N PRO A 193 18.44 -6.15 -5.05
CA PRO A 193 18.44 -5.42 -6.33
C PRO A 193 17.52 -6.02 -7.39
N SER A 194 17.17 -7.30 -7.31
CA SER A 194 16.19 -7.95 -8.20
C SER A 194 14.76 -7.48 -7.96
N VAL A 195 14.41 -7.11 -6.72
CA VAL A 195 13.05 -6.69 -6.38
C VAL A 195 12.73 -5.36 -7.04
N SER A 196 11.74 -5.33 -7.90
CA SER A 196 11.20 -4.14 -8.55
C SER A 196 9.68 -3.98 -8.35
N LYS A 197 9.02 -5.04 -7.87
CA LYS A 197 7.57 -5.10 -7.68
C LYS A 197 7.23 -5.57 -6.27
N ILE A 198 6.22 -4.94 -5.68
CA ILE A 198 5.74 -5.27 -4.34
C ILE A 198 4.25 -5.58 -4.37
N ALA A 199 3.85 -6.56 -3.58
CA ALA A 199 2.45 -6.84 -3.28
C ALA A 199 2.27 -6.80 -1.76
N VAL A 200 1.24 -6.11 -1.26
CA VAL A 200 1.05 -5.85 0.17
C VAL A 200 -0.02 -6.76 0.75
N ILE A 201 0.26 -7.35 1.91
CA ILE A 201 -0.70 -8.15 2.68
C ILE A 201 -0.95 -7.49 4.03
N SER A 202 -2.23 -7.31 4.36
CA SER A 202 -2.68 -6.70 5.61
C SER A 202 -4.06 -7.22 6.01
N SER A 203 -4.72 -6.58 6.99
CA SER A 203 -6.14 -6.73 7.23
C SER A 203 -6.95 -5.81 6.30
N ASP A 204 -8.20 -6.15 6.04
CA ASP A 204 -9.14 -5.43 5.18
C ASP A 204 -9.22 -3.94 5.48
N TYR A 205 -9.37 -3.56 6.75
CA TYR A 205 -9.45 -2.16 7.16
C TYR A 205 -8.12 -1.37 7.03
N HIS A 206 -6.98 -2.06 6.92
CA HIS A 206 -5.66 -1.43 6.94
C HIS A 206 -4.95 -1.46 5.56
N ILE A 207 -5.49 -2.20 4.58
CA ILE A 207 -4.82 -2.43 3.30
C ILE A 207 -4.68 -1.14 2.47
N THR A 208 -5.73 -0.32 2.42
CA THR A 208 -5.74 0.93 1.66
C THR A 208 -4.65 1.89 2.15
N GLN A 209 -4.54 2.09 3.48
CA GLN A 209 -3.47 2.89 4.07
C GLN A 209 -2.08 2.33 3.75
N SER A 210 -1.91 1.01 3.87
CA SER A 210 -0.63 0.37 3.58
C SER A 210 -0.23 0.57 2.13
N CYS A 211 -1.10 0.27 1.17
CA CYS A 211 -0.85 0.44 -0.26
C CYS A 211 -0.52 1.90 -0.62
N ALA A 212 -1.30 2.86 -0.10
CA ALA A 212 -1.09 4.28 -0.36
C ALA A 212 0.29 4.77 0.12
N LEU A 213 0.72 4.38 1.32
CA LEU A 213 2.02 4.82 1.84
C LEU A 213 3.21 4.14 1.15
N PHE A 214 3.09 2.87 0.76
CA PHE A 214 4.14 2.19 -0.01
C PHE A 214 4.27 2.78 -1.42
N ALA A 215 3.17 3.04 -2.12
CA ALA A 215 3.17 3.69 -3.43
C ALA A 215 3.76 5.12 -3.36
N ALA A 216 3.30 5.93 -2.40
CA ALA A 216 3.80 7.28 -2.19
C ALA A 216 5.30 7.31 -1.88
N MET A 217 5.80 6.41 -0.99
CA MET A 217 7.22 6.31 -0.68
C MET A 217 8.05 5.98 -1.91
N SER A 218 7.62 5.01 -2.71
CA SER A 218 8.32 4.61 -3.91
C SER A 218 8.38 5.74 -4.95
N ASN A 219 7.25 6.37 -5.25
CA ASN A 219 7.17 7.46 -6.23
C ASN A 219 7.97 8.70 -5.77
N TYR A 220 7.90 9.05 -4.49
CA TYR A 220 8.69 10.14 -3.93
C TYR A 220 10.20 9.89 -4.07
N GLN A 221 10.67 8.69 -3.75
CA GLN A 221 12.10 8.37 -3.87
C GLN A 221 12.57 8.37 -5.32
N ALA A 222 11.80 7.81 -6.24
CA ALA A 222 12.12 7.80 -7.66
C ALA A 222 12.15 9.22 -8.26
N GLY A 223 11.16 10.05 -7.93
CA GLY A 223 11.04 11.42 -8.45
C GLY A 223 12.02 12.40 -7.85
N TYR A 224 12.18 12.40 -6.52
CA TYR A 224 12.93 13.45 -5.81
C TYR A 224 14.35 13.06 -5.43
N LYS A 225 14.60 11.81 -5.12
CA LYS A 225 15.89 11.36 -4.57
C LYS A 225 16.73 10.58 -5.57
N GLY A 226 16.22 10.37 -6.81
CA GLY A 226 16.88 9.54 -7.80
C GLY A 226 16.97 8.07 -7.38
N GLY A 227 16.12 7.65 -6.47
CA GLY A 227 16.02 6.28 -6.01
C GLY A 227 15.36 5.39 -7.06
N ARG A 228 15.39 4.08 -6.79
CA ARG A 228 14.75 3.07 -7.63
C ARG A 228 13.26 3.00 -7.32
N GLN A 229 12.42 2.92 -8.33
CA GLN A 229 11.01 2.67 -8.13
C GLN A 229 10.75 1.21 -7.75
N LEU A 230 9.85 1.00 -6.79
CA LEU A 230 9.24 -0.29 -6.47
C LEU A 230 7.75 -0.18 -6.81
N GLU A 231 7.34 -0.89 -7.84
CA GLU A 231 5.96 -0.84 -8.32
C GLU A 231 5.04 -1.63 -7.39
N LEU A 232 3.94 -1.03 -6.93
CA LEU A 232 2.88 -1.74 -6.23
C LEU A 232 2.01 -2.46 -7.26
N VAL A 233 2.03 -3.81 -7.26
CA VAL A 233 1.38 -4.62 -8.30
C VAL A 233 0.25 -5.50 -7.77
N GLY A 234 -0.03 -5.49 -6.47
CA GLY A 234 -1.11 -6.29 -5.92
C GLY A 234 -1.27 -6.11 -4.41
N ASN A 235 -2.36 -6.64 -3.92
CA ASN A 235 -2.66 -6.70 -2.50
C ASN A 235 -3.44 -7.97 -2.17
N ALA A 236 -3.42 -8.38 -0.88
CA ALA A 236 -4.38 -9.34 -0.37
C ALA A 236 -4.64 -9.08 1.12
N VAL A 237 -5.82 -9.50 1.59
CA VAL A 237 -6.26 -9.26 2.96
C VAL A 237 -6.72 -10.52 3.67
N CYS A 238 -6.56 -10.53 5.00
CA CYS A 238 -7.44 -11.30 5.86
C CYS A 238 -8.68 -10.44 6.15
N ASP A 239 -9.86 -11.03 5.98
CA ASP A 239 -11.14 -10.39 6.27
C ASP A 239 -11.41 -10.40 7.78
N THR A 240 -11.48 -9.23 8.37
CA THR A 240 -11.85 -9.04 9.79
C THR A 240 -13.28 -8.55 9.93
N GLY A 241 -13.93 -8.16 8.84
CA GLY A 241 -15.22 -7.51 8.80
C GLY A 241 -15.23 -6.13 9.44
N THR A 242 -14.05 -5.49 9.54
CA THR A 242 -13.88 -4.15 10.10
C THR A 242 -13.85 -3.12 8.98
N GLU A 243 -14.65 -2.07 9.09
CA GLU A 243 -14.59 -0.91 8.20
C GLU A 243 -13.89 0.23 8.93
N TRP A 244 -12.91 0.87 8.28
CA TRP A 244 -12.22 2.03 8.82
C TRP A 244 -11.84 3.00 7.72
N ASP A 245 -12.16 4.27 7.92
CA ASP A 245 -11.68 5.35 7.06
C ASP A 245 -10.28 5.77 7.52
N SER A 246 -9.29 5.50 6.70
CA SER A 246 -7.89 5.77 6.98
C SER A 246 -7.32 7.00 6.24
N LEU A 247 -8.17 7.80 5.56
CA LEU A 247 -7.69 8.87 4.67
C LEU A 247 -6.83 9.91 5.40
N ALA A 248 -7.24 10.33 6.62
CA ALA A 248 -6.47 11.26 7.43
C ALA A 248 -5.08 10.68 7.82
N GLN A 249 -5.02 9.38 8.17
CA GLN A 249 -3.77 8.70 8.49
C GLN A 249 -2.87 8.53 7.26
N GLN A 250 -3.46 8.34 6.07
CA GLN A 250 -2.73 8.33 4.80
C GLN A 250 -2.10 9.70 4.54
N ALA A 251 -2.88 10.78 4.63
CA ALA A 251 -2.42 12.16 4.45
C ALA A 251 -1.28 12.52 5.41
N TRP A 252 -1.45 12.19 6.70
CA TRP A 252 -0.41 12.37 7.71
C TRP A 252 0.86 11.57 7.39
N GLY A 253 0.71 10.30 7.04
CA GLY A 253 1.83 9.43 6.69
C GLY A 253 2.59 9.90 5.45
N MET A 254 1.89 10.37 4.41
CA MET A 254 2.51 10.98 3.23
C MET A 254 3.28 12.25 3.56
N SER A 255 2.70 13.12 4.39
CA SER A 255 3.40 14.32 4.85
C SER A 255 4.70 13.98 5.59
N LEU A 256 4.69 12.96 6.45
CA LEU A 256 5.91 12.48 7.13
C LEU A 256 6.95 11.90 6.16
N ILE A 257 6.53 11.11 5.16
CA ILE A 257 7.42 10.53 4.13
C ILE A 257 8.14 11.64 3.36
N MET A 258 7.40 12.70 3.02
CA MET A 258 7.89 13.80 2.19
C MET A 258 8.47 14.96 3.01
N ASN A 259 8.43 14.85 4.34
CA ASN A 259 8.84 15.90 5.28
C ASN A 259 8.10 17.22 5.04
N LEU A 260 6.79 17.13 4.85
CA LEU A 260 5.89 18.27 4.69
C LEU A 260 5.24 18.65 6.00
N PRO A 261 4.90 19.93 6.23
CA PRO A 261 4.02 20.33 7.30
C PRO A 261 2.66 19.63 7.20
N TYR A 262 2.15 19.17 8.33
CA TYR A 262 0.81 18.59 8.42
C TYR A 262 0.08 19.19 9.64
N GLU A 263 -1.10 19.71 9.40
CA GLU A 263 -1.99 20.24 10.44
C GLU A 263 -3.31 19.49 10.41
N ASP A 264 -3.64 18.80 11.50
CA ASP A 264 -4.79 17.89 11.59
C ASP A 264 -6.14 18.60 11.55
N ASN A 265 -6.18 19.89 11.89
CA ASN A 265 -7.42 20.70 11.97
C ASN A 265 -7.47 21.84 10.94
N THR A 266 -6.85 21.65 9.78
CA THR A 266 -6.93 22.66 8.73
C THR A 266 -8.37 22.78 8.20
N LYS A 267 -8.82 24.04 8.01
CA LYS A 267 -10.06 24.29 7.29
C LYS A 267 -9.91 23.73 5.87
N ALA A 268 -10.95 23.04 5.39
CA ALA A 268 -10.99 22.59 3.99
C ALA A 268 -10.66 23.75 3.04
N PRO A 269 -9.70 23.60 2.12
CA PRO A 269 -9.42 24.63 1.12
C PRO A 269 -10.63 24.81 0.21
N GLU A 270 -10.84 26.04 -0.27
CA GLU A 270 -11.94 26.30 -1.20
C GLU A 270 -11.58 25.80 -2.59
N LEU A 271 -12.48 25.01 -3.21
CA LEU A 271 -12.35 24.62 -4.60
C LEU A 271 -12.49 25.87 -5.50
N TYR A 272 -11.66 25.94 -6.53
CA TYR A 272 -11.75 27.00 -7.55
C TYR A 272 -11.98 26.37 -8.93
N PRO A 273 -12.66 27.09 -9.85
CA PRO A 273 -12.88 26.62 -11.20
C PRO A 273 -11.55 26.54 -11.98
N VAL A 274 -11.35 25.44 -12.66
CA VAL A 274 -10.18 25.18 -13.52
C VAL A 274 -10.67 25.03 -14.95
N GLU A 275 -10.16 25.86 -15.86
CA GLU A 275 -10.38 25.70 -17.30
C GLU A 275 -9.38 24.68 -17.84
N ARG A 276 -9.85 23.48 -18.15
CA ARG A 276 -9.03 22.51 -18.88
C ARG A 276 -9.06 22.83 -20.37
N PRO A 277 -7.92 22.69 -21.10
CA PRO A 277 -7.92 22.77 -22.55
C PRO A 277 -8.95 21.82 -23.15
N GLU A 278 -9.69 22.25 -24.19
CA GLU A 278 -10.69 21.42 -24.87
C GLU A 278 -10.08 20.20 -25.61
N GLU A 279 -8.80 20.25 -25.95
CA GLU A 279 -8.10 19.07 -26.48
C GLU A 279 -7.68 18.18 -25.31
N PRO A 280 -8.00 16.86 -25.39
CA PRO A 280 -7.37 15.93 -24.47
C PRO A 280 -5.87 16.06 -24.69
N ILE A 281 -5.18 16.75 -23.78
CA ILE A 281 -3.76 16.52 -23.63
C ILE A 281 -3.71 15.02 -23.44
N ALA A 282 -3.16 14.30 -24.46
CA ALA A 282 -2.87 12.88 -24.34
C ALA A 282 -2.04 12.73 -23.08
N GLY A 283 -2.69 12.63 -21.99
CA GLY A 283 -2.14 12.87 -20.68
C GLY A 283 -2.30 11.65 -19.82
N PRO A 284 -1.34 11.48 -18.99
CA PRO A 284 -0.93 10.21 -18.41
C PRO A 284 -1.88 9.63 -17.38
N LEU A 285 -2.94 10.32 -16.92
CA LEU A 285 -3.80 9.76 -15.88
C LEU A 285 -4.59 8.54 -16.35
N GLU A 286 -5.11 8.53 -17.58
CA GLU A 286 -5.83 7.37 -18.12
C GLU A 286 -4.90 6.32 -18.76
N THR A 287 -3.83 6.75 -19.44
CA THR A 287 -2.92 5.84 -20.14
C THR A 287 -1.91 5.16 -19.24
N VAL A 288 -1.37 5.84 -18.22
CA VAL A 288 -0.40 5.23 -17.28
C VAL A 288 -1.07 4.21 -16.37
N ALA A 289 -2.33 4.44 -15.98
CA ALA A 289 -3.08 3.47 -15.18
C ALA A 289 -3.42 2.20 -15.94
N GLN A 290 -3.73 2.32 -17.24
CA GLN A 290 -4.12 1.18 -18.06
C GLN A 290 -2.93 0.37 -18.57
N GLU A 291 -1.74 0.96 -18.73
CA GLU A 291 -0.56 0.26 -19.25
C GLU A 291 0.25 -0.47 -18.18
N ASN A 292 0.26 0.01 -16.93
CA ASN A 292 1.16 -0.49 -15.90
C ASN A 292 0.49 -1.30 -14.78
N TRP A 293 -0.85 -1.31 -14.72
CA TRP A 293 -1.55 -2.20 -13.79
C TRP A 293 -1.96 -3.46 -14.54
N PRO A 294 -1.65 -4.67 -14.02
CA PRO A 294 -2.11 -5.88 -14.66
C PRO A 294 -3.64 -5.84 -14.76
N ARG A 295 -4.17 -5.76 -15.97
CA ARG A 295 -5.59 -5.96 -16.21
C ARG A 295 -5.85 -7.41 -15.84
N PHE A 296 -6.62 -7.63 -14.80
CA PHE A 296 -7.16 -8.93 -14.54
C PHE A 296 -8.15 -9.19 -15.68
N GLU A 297 -7.81 -10.14 -16.56
CA GLU A 297 -8.80 -10.69 -17.48
C GLU A 297 -9.94 -11.20 -16.61
N GLU A 298 -11.16 -10.76 -16.91
CA GLU A 298 -12.37 -11.29 -16.28
C GLU A 298 -12.25 -12.81 -16.33
N GLN A 299 -12.41 -13.47 -15.20
CA GLN A 299 -12.44 -14.93 -15.19
C GLN A 299 -13.52 -15.38 -16.15
N PRO A 300 -13.24 -16.35 -17.05
CA PRO A 300 -14.25 -16.86 -17.96
C PRO A 300 -15.47 -17.29 -17.15
N SER A 301 -16.64 -16.89 -17.62
CA SER A 301 -17.91 -17.25 -16.99
C SER A 301 -18.01 -18.77 -16.89
N GLU A 302 -18.75 -19.29 -15.89
CA GLU A 302 -18.94 -20.74 -15.70
C GLU A 302 -19.46 -21.47 -16.95
N GLU A 303 -20.01 -20.77 -17.96
CA GLU A 303 -20.45 -21.32 -19.25
C GLU A 303 -19.28 -21.60 -20.23
N GLU A 304 -18.11 -20.92 -20.10
CA GLU A 304 -16.95 -21.16 -20.97
C GLU A 304 -16.09 -22.36 -20.53
N ILE A 305 -16.21 -22.78 -19.26
CA ILE A 305 -15.45 -23.92 -18.70
C ILE A 305 -16.00 -25.28 -19.19
N GLN A 306 -17.19 -25.31 -19.77
CA GLN A 306 -17.82 -26.57 -20.24
C GLN A 306 -17.51 -26.97 -21.68
N ALA A 307 -16.63 -26.26 -22.40
CA ALA A 307 -16.38 -26.46 -23.83
C ALA A 307 -15.02 -27.06 -24.20
N GLU A 308 -14.25 -27.68 -23.29
CA GLU A 308 -13.07 -28.46 -23.69
C GLU A 308 -13.40 -29.93 -23.99
N PRO A 309 -12.94 -30.48 -25.13
CA PRO A 309 -13.19 -31.88 -25.49
C PRO A 309 -12.30 -32.84 -24.67
N GLU A 310 -12.95 -33.91 -24.19
CA GLU A 310 -12.32 -35.10 -23.58
C GLU A 310 -11.08 -35.58 -24.34
N ALA A 311 -9.90 -35.41 -23.80
CA ALA A 311 -8.67 -36.05 -24.27
C ALA A 311 -8.44 -37.37 -23.53
N ALA A 312 -8.19 -38.41 -24.28
CA ALA A 312 -8.11 -39.81 -23.90
C ALA A 312 -7.12 -40.11 -22.75
N GLU A 313 -7.56 -40.97 -21.84
CA GLU A 313 -6.79 -41.60 -20.77
C GLU A 313 -5.55 -42.36 -21.26
N GLU A 314 -4.36 -41.95 -20.86
CA GLU A 314 -3.20 -42.84 -20.73
C GLU A 314 -2.83 -43.01 -19.26
N THR A 315 -2.93 -44.22 -18.74
CA THR A 315 -2.62 -44.61 -17.38
C THR A 315 -1.10 -44.70 -17.13
N PRO A 316 -0.53 -43.93 -16.18
CA PRO A 316 0.87 -44.18 -15.79
C PRO A 316 0.98 -45.15 -14.61
N LYS A 317 1.94 -46.04 -14.70
CA LYS A 317 2.31 -47.06 -13.73
C LYS A 317 2.65 -46.50 -12.33
N ARG A 318 2.01 -47.06 -11.33
CA ARG A 318 2.21 -46.83 -9.88
C ARG A 318 3.68 -47.01 -9.47
N ARG A 319 4.32 -45.89 -9.00
CA ARG A 319 5.49 -45.95 -8.10
C ARG A 319 5.04 -45.50 -6.70
N SER A 320 5.23 -46.40 -5.76
CA SER A 320 4.93 -46.18 -4.34
C SER A 320 6.02 -45.28 -3.72
N TYR A 321 5.57 -44.12 -3.19
CA TYR A 321 6.37 -43.28 -2.29
C TYR A 321 5.63 -43.16 -0.96
N ALA A 322 6.33 -43.46 0.14
CA ALA A 322 5.83 -43.23 1.48
C ALA A 322 5.81 -41.70 1.78
N PHE A 323 4.66 -41.17 2.09
CA PHE A 323 4.45 -39.75 2.44
C PHE A 323 4.71 -39.51 3.93
N PRO A 324 5.47 -38.48 4.32
CA PRO A 324 5.58 -38.06 5.71
C PRO A 324 4.28 -37.40 6.18
N ALA A 325 3.89 -37.64 7.44
CA ALA A 325 2.64 -37.19 8.05
C ALA A 325 2.37 -35.66 8.01
N ALA A 326 3.42 -34.84 7.81
CA ALA A 326 3.31 -33.40 7.69
C ALA A 326 2.53 -32.93 6.44
N LEU A 327 2.50 -33.73 5.37
CA LEU A 327 1.78 -33.38 4.14
C LEU A 327 0.25 -33.55 4.28
N GLY A 328 -0.20 -34.42 5.17
CA GLY A 328 -1.65 -34.63 5.44
C GLY A 328 -2.33 -33.42 6.06
N ILE A 329 -1.63 -32.71 6.94
CA ILE A 329 -2.14 -31.46 7.57
C ILE A 329 -2.21 -30.34 6.54
N PHE A 330 -1.25 -30.29 5.62
CA PHE A 330 -1.17 -29.29 4.56
C PHE A 330 -2.34 -29.41 3.56
N VAL A 331 -2.68 -30.62 3.15
CA VAL A 331 -3.82 -30.89 2.26
C VAL A 331 -5.15 -30.51 2.93
N LEU A 332 -5.29 -30.72 4.24
CA LEU A 332 -6.49 -30.33 4.99
C LEU A 332 -6.64 -28.80 5.10
N ILE A 333 -5.53 -28.06 5.22
CA ILE A 333 -5.53 -26.60 5.26
C ILE A 333 -5.91 -26.03 3.89
N VAL A 334 -5.33 -26.55 2.81
CA VAL A 334 -5.66 -26.12 1.43
C VAL A 334 -7.11 -26.44 1.09
N LEU A 335 -7.62 -27.62 1.46
CA LEU A 335 -9.03 -27.96 1.27
C LEU A 335 -9.98 -27.10 2.11
N TRP A 336 -9.56 -26.64 3.29
CA TRP A 336 -10.37 -25.74 4.13
C TRP A 336 -10.47 -24.33 3.53
N VAL A 337 -9.45 -23.84 2.85
CA VAL A 337 -9.43 -22.55 2.13
C VAL A 337 -10.23 -22.62 0.83
N LEU A 338 -10.22 -23.77 0.13
CA LEU A 338 -10.91 -23.97 -1.14
C LEU A 338 -12.41 -24.32 -1.02
N ILE A 339 -12.94 -24.52 0.21
CA ILE A 339 -14.39 -24.73 0.40
C ILE A 339 -15.09 -23.37 0.32
N PRO A 340 -15.96 -23.13 -0.65
CA PRO A 340 -16.67 -21.86 -0.77
C PRO A 340 -17.52 -21.63 0.48
N LYS A 341 -17.16 -20.62 1.28
CA LYS A 341 -17.94 -20.18 2.42
C LYS A 341 -19.18 -19.45 1.91
N LYS A 342 -20.37 -19.90 2.33
CA LYS A 342 -21.63 -19.21 1.97
C LYS A 342 -21.56 -17.74 2.41
N PRO A 343 -21.97 -16.79 1.55
CA PRO A 343 -21.96 -15.38 1.90
C PRO A 343 -22.85 -15.14 3.13
N ARG A 344 -22.26 -14.60 4.20
CA ARG A 344 -23.00 -14.14 5.37
C ARG A 344 -23.78 -12.89 4.98
N LYS A 345 -25.09 -12.91 5.13
CA LYS A 345 -25.95 -11.72 4.98
C LYS A 345 -25.48 -10.64 5.94
N ARG A 346 -25.06 -9.49 5.37
CA ARG A 346 -24.62 -8.28 6.06
C ARG A 346 -25.79 -7.73 6.89
N ASN A 347 -25.76 -7.89 8.22
CA ASN A 347 -26.65 -7.16 9.12
C ASN A 347 -26.00 -5.81 9.43
N ARG A 348 -26.58 -4.76 8.87
CA ARG A 348 -26.24 -3.37 9.17
C ARG A 348 -26.53 -3.09 10.65
N ARG A 349 -25.52 -3.17 11.52
CA ARG A 349 -25.60 -2.68 12.90
C ARG A 349 -24.99 -1.30 13.00
N GLU A 350 -25.67 -0.43 13.73
CA GLU A 350 -25.28 0.95 14.02
C GLU A 350 -23.87 1.01 14.63
N ARG A 351 -23.09 2.02 14.21
CA ARG A 351 -21.71 2.25 14.63
C ARG A 351 -21.61 2.50 16.14
N PRO A 352 -20.73 1.85 16.89
CA PRO A 352 -20.34 2.32 18.22
C PRO A 352 -19.43 3.54 18.09
N LYS A 353 -19.76 4.62 18.79
CA LYS A 353 -18.86 5.77 18.97
C LYS A 353 -17.71 5.33 19.88
N MET A 354 -16.49 5.26 19.36
CA MET A 354 -15.30 5.12 20.18
C MET A 354 -14.86 6.50 20.68
N ASN A 355 -14.82 6.62 22.02
CA ASN A 355 -14.22 7.75 22.73
C ASN A 355 -12.72 7.49 22.83
N TRP A 356 -11.91 8.41 22.33
CA TRP A 356 -10.47 8.44 22.55
C TRP A 356 -10.18 9.48 23.63
N ASP A 357 -10.18 9.11 24.89
CA ASP A 357 -9.51 9.87 25.95
C ASP A 357 -8.06 9.39 26.01
N VAL A 358 -7.16 10.30 25.65
CA VAL A 358 -5.71 10.12 25.78
C VAL A 358 -5.32 10.69 27.13
N GLU A 359 -4.88 9.86 28.06
CA GLU A 359 -3.96 10.23 29.12
C GLU A 359 -2.51 9.93 28.71
#